data_e139442675cce6fcbaebda3d295c2e6c
#
_entry.id   e139442675cce6fcbaebda3d295c2e6c
#
_cell.length_a   1.000
_cell.length_b   1.000
_cell.length_c   1.000
_cell.angle_alpha   90.00
_cell.angle_beta   90.00
_cell.angle_gamma   90.00
#
_symmetry.space_group_name_H-M   'P 1'
#
loop_
_entity.id
_entity.type
_entity.pdbx_description
1 polymer ?
#
loop_
_entity_poly.entity_id
_entity_poly.type
_entity_poly.pdbx_seq_one_letter_code
_entity_poly.pdbx_strand_id
1 'polypeptide(L)'
;MRDIRITGGEPLVRQQVPHLIEMLAGIEKLEDLSLTTNGMLLAEQAQALHDAGLQRLNISLDTLNKEVFEKITRRDGLEKTLQGIDAAIKCGFKSVKLNTLAIKGVTESEVAELVRYALGRNVMLRFIEFMPLDTDRAWQQEQVFTGDQLLQILQNEFESVVPLSRPEPSQPAEEFQVAQGRVGIIRSVTAPFCEACNRIRITADGAVRNCLFATSETPLRGLIRAGASDEDLLSAIRGCLAGKAKAHGIDQDGFQPPDRPMYAIGG
;
A
#
# COMPACT_ATOMS: atom_id res chain seq x y z
N MET A 1 -1.66 5.85 -18.59
CA MET A 1 -1.19 5.46 -17.23
C MET A 1 -0.06 6.40 -16.90
N ARG A 2 -0.11 7.03 -15.72
CA ARG A 2 0.89 8.04 -15.31
C ARG A 2 1.68 7.57 -14.09
N ASP A 3 1.07 6.67 -13.30
CA ASP A 3 1.63 6.24 -12.04
C ASP A 3 1.82 4.72 -12.04
N ILE A 4 2.98 4.26 -11.61
CA ILE A 4 3.27 2.84 -11.38
C ILE A 4 3.70 2.65 -9.93
N ARG A 5 3.12 1.62 -9.30
CA ARG A 5 3.58 1.15 -7.99
C ARG A 5 4.04 -0.29 -8.10
N ILE A 6 5.32 -0.50 -7.87
CA ILE A 6 5.89 -1.83 -7.74
C ILE A 6 5.53 -2.35 -6.35
N THR A 7 5.00 -3.56 -6.30
CA THR A 7 4.60 -4.26 -5.09
C THR A 7 4.70 -5.76 -5.35
N GLY A 8 4.02 -6.59 -4.60
CA GLY A 8 4.02 -8.04 -4.80
C GLY A 8 3.79 -8.71 -3.47
N GLY A 9 4.42 -9.84 -3.21
CA GLY A 9 4.69 -10.27 -1.85
C GLY A 9 5.68 -9.28 -1.24
N GLU A 10 6.98 -9.53 -1.43
CA GLU A 10 8.02 -8.54 -1.13
C GLU A 10 8.84 -8.30 -2.41
N PRO A 11 8.77 -7.09 -3.01
CA PRO A 11 9.44 -6.83 -4.28
C PRO A 11 10.97 -6.89 -4.16
N LEU A 12 11.55 -6.58 -3.00
CA LEU A 12 13.00 -6.55 -2.82
C LEU A 12 13.67 -7.93 -2.78
N VAL A 13 12.90 -9.02 -2.71
CA VAL A 13 13.45 -10.39 -2.89
C VAL A 13 13.61 -10.77 -4.37
N ARG A 14 12.99 -10.00 -5.29
CA ARG A 14 13.15 -10.23 -6.72
C ARG A 14 14.56 -9.82 -7.14
N GLN A 15 15.22 -10.69 -7.91
CA GLN A 15 16.50 -10.34 -8.52
C GLN A 15 16.34 -9.17 -9.50
N GLN A 16 17.33 -8.27 -9.57
CA GLN A 16 17.40 -7.17 -10.51
C GLN A 16 16.22 -6.17 -10.43
N VAL A 17 15.70 -5.91 -9.24
CA VAL A 17 14.67 -4.86 -9.05
C VAL A 17 15.14 -3.49 -9.52
N PRO A 18 16.39 -3.03 -9.25
CA PRO A 18 16.89 -1.76 -9.78
C PRO A 18 16.81 -1.69 -11.30
N HIS A 19 17.15 -2.76 -12.02
CA HIS A 19 17.04 -2.79 -13.47
C HIS A 19 15.58 -2.67 -13.97
N LEU A 20 14.63 -3.32 -13.29
CA LEU A 20 13.20 -3.13 -13.59
C LEU A 20 12.77 -1.67 -13.38
N ILE A 21 13.24 -1.04 -12.29
CA ILE A 21 12.95 0.37 -11.99
C ILE A 21 13.52 1.28 -13.08
N GLU A 22 14.76 1.06 -13.52
CA GLU A 22 15.40 1.81 -14.59
C GLU A 22 14.60 1.72 -15.91
N MET A 23 14.16 0.51 -16.28
CA MET A 23 13.31 0.31 -17.47
C MET A 23 11.99 1.08 -17.36
N LEU A 24 11.34 1.06 -16.19
CA LEU A 24 10.09 1.77 -15.96
C LEU A 24 10.29 3.28 -15.90
N ALA A 25 11.37 3.75 -15.28
CA ALA A 25 11.71 5.18 -15.21
C ALA A 25 12.01 5.78 -16.61
N GLY A 26 12.46 4.95 -17.55
CA GLY A 26 12.65 5.34 -18.94
C GLY A 26 11.36 5.53 -19.76
N ILE A 27 10.18 5.24 -19.21
CA ILE A 27 8.90 5.44 -19.91
C ILE A 27 8.54 6.93 -19.89
N GLU A 28 8.59 7.59 -21.03
CA GLU A 28 8.45 9.05 -21.21
C GLU A 28 7.20 9.66 -20.56
N LYS A 29 6.09 8.93 -20.49
CA LYS A 29 4.82 9.41 -19.93
C LYS A 29 4.56 8.99 -18.49
N LEU A 30 5.54 8.37 -17.84
CA LEU A 30 5.43 8.01 -16.43
C LEU A 30 5.80 9.21 -15.55
N GLU A 31 4.85 9.65 -14.74
CA GLU A 31 5.01 10.82 -13.86
C GLU A 31 5.43 10.41 -12.45
N ASP A 32 5.02 9.21 -12.01
CA ASP A 32 5.30 8.71 -10.67
C ASP A 32 5.64 7.22 -10.65
N LEU A 33 6.78 6.91 -10.07
CA LEU A 33 7.25 5.55 -9.84
C LEU A 33 7.47 5.33 -8.35
N SER A 34 6.71 4.41 -7.80
CA SER A 34 6.75 4.09 -6.36
C SER A 34 6.90 2.60 -6.11
N LEU A 35 7.38 2.25 -4.91
CA LEU A 35 7.53 0.88 -4.47
C LEU A 35 6.94 0.72 -3.05
N THR A 36 6.26 -0.40 -2.80
CA THR A 36 5.79 -0.80 -1.47
C THR A 36 6.58 -2.01 -0.99
N THR A 37 7.15 -1.94 0.22
CA THR A 37 8.04 -2.96 0.80
C THR A 37 7.81 -3.11 2.30
N ASN A 38 8.18 -4.27 2.87
CA ASN A 38 8.29 -4.48 4.30
C ASN A 38 9.54 -3.83 4.92
N GLY A 39 10.44 -3.29 4.10
CA GLY A 39 11.64 -2.57 4.52
C GLY A 39 12.83 -3.42 4.97
N MET A 40 12.67 -4.73 5.17
CA MET A 40 13.73 -5.58 5.76
C MET A 40 15.01 -5.67 4.91
N LEU A 41 14.90 -5.52 3.60
CA LEU A 41 16.04 -5.54 2.66
C LEU A 41 16.40 -4.14 2.14
N LEU A 42 15.69 -3.12 2.61
CA LEU A 42 15.80 -1.78 2.05
C LEU A 42 17.12 -1.09 2.41
N ALA A 43 17.67 -1.34 3.60
CA ALA A 43 18.93 -0.75 4.01
C ALA A 43 20.08 -1.03 3.02
N GLU A 44 20.11 -2.22 2.44
CA GLU A 44 21.13 -2.64 1.49
C GLU A 44 20.84 -2.17 0.05
N GLN A 45 19.58 -1.89 -0.29
CA GLN A 45 19.15 -1.65 -1.66
C GLN A 45 18.71 -0.20 -1.93
N ALA A 46 18.49 0.61 -0.89
CA ALA A 46 17.89 1.93 -1.02
C ALA A 46 18.62 2.83 -2.03
N GLN A 47 19.96 2.86 -1.98
CA GLN A 47 20.76 3.68 -2.90
C GLN A 47 20.60 3.20 -4.35
N ALA A 48 20.69 1.90 -4.61
CA ALA A 48 20.55 1.36 -5.96
C ALA A 48 19.15 1.59 -6.54
N LEU A 49 18.11 1.53 -5.70
CA LEU A 49 16.73 1.83 -6.11
C LEU A 49 16.54 3.32 -6.45
N HIS A 50 17.13 4.19 -5.64
CA HIS A 50 17.10 5.64 -5.86
C HIS A 50 17.83 6.01 -7.16
N ASP A 51 19.03 5.49 -7.38
CA ASP A 51 19.88 5.76 -8.56
C ASP A 51 19.22 5.22 -9.84
N ALA A 52 18.43 4.14 -9.74
CA ALA A 52 17.64 3.60 -10.85
C ALA A 52 16.40 4.45 -11.19
N GLY A 53 16.11 5.51 -10.43
CA GLY A 53 15.02 6.45 -10.71
C GLY A 53 13.72 6.19 -9.92
N LEU A 54 13.76 5.36 -8.86
CA LEU A 54 12.62 5.23 -7.96
C LEU A 54 12.38 6.54 -7.21
N GLN A 55 11.14 7.04 -7.24
CA GLN A 55 10.83 8.35 -6.68
C GLN A 55 10.27 8.27 -5.26
N ARG A 56 9.43 7.27 -4.98
CA ARG A 56 8.71 7.19 -3.71
C ARG A 56 8.71 5.79 -3.11
N LEU A 57 8.75 5.75 -1.79
CA LEU A 57 8.66 4.51 -1.01
C LEU A 57 7.42 4.51 -0.10
N ASN A 58 6.76 3.36 -0.03
CA ASN A 58 5.80 3.04 1.01
C ASN A 58 6.37 1.86 1.79
N ILE A 59 6.59 2.03 3.08
CA ILE A 59 7.20 1.01 3.93
C ILE A 59 6.15 0.56 4.95
N SER A 60 5.91 -0.74 5.06
CA SER A 60 5.00 -1.28 6.06
C SER A 60 5.67 -1.31 7.43
N LEU A 61 5.00 -0.71 8.42
CA LEU A 61 5.42 -0.70 9.83
C LEU A 61 4.17 -0.71 10.72
N ASP A 62 3.79 -1.89 11.20
CA ASP A 62 2.54 -2.04 11.95
C ASP A 62 2.71 -1.80 13.46
N THR A 63 3.93 -1.88 13.98
CA THR A 63 4.25 -1.73 15.40
C THR A 63 5.72 -1.35 15.60
N LEU A 64 6.01 -0.71 16.73
CA LEU A 64 7.39 -0.48 17.23
C LEU A 64 7.78 -1.50 18.32
N ASN A 65 6.85 -2.36 18.74
CA ASN A 65 7.10 -3.41 19.71
C ASN A 65 7.59 -4.69 19.01
N LYS A 66 8.76 -5.18 19.42
CA LYS A 66 9.39 -6.36 18.79
C LYS A 66 8.52 -7.62 18.90
N GLU A 67 7.93 -7.88 20.05
CA GLU A 67 7.12 -9.08 20.28
C GLU A 67 5.85 -9.06 19.43
N VAL A 68 5.21 -7.88 19.35
CA VAL A 68 4.03 -7.66 18.48
C VAL A 68 4.42 -7.82 17.03
N PHE A 69 5.57 -7.25 16.60
CA PHE A 69 6.07 -7.39 15.25
C PHE A 69 6.28 -8.85 14.85
N GLU A 70 6.97 -9.63 15.70
CA GLU A 70 7.20 -11.06 15.46
C GLU A 70 5.88 -11.85 15.39
N LYS A 71 4.92 -11.52 16.24
CA LYS A 71 3.59 -12.14 16.23
C LYS A 71 2.82 -11.88 14.94
N ILE A 72 2.80 -10.63 14.45
CA ILE A 72 2.07 -10.22 13.25
C ILE A 72 2.76 -10.73 11.99
N THR A 73 4.07 -10.52 11.89
CA THR A 73 4.84 -10.82 10.66
C THR A 73 5.33 -12.27 10.61
N ARG A 74 5.32 -12.98 11.74
CA ARG A 74 5.91 -14.32 11.93
C ARG A 74 7.42 -14.33 11.61
N ARG A 75 8.10 -13.19 11.81
CA ARG A 75 9.53 -13.00 11.52
C ARG A 75 10.18 -12.05 12.52
N ASP A 76 11.43 -12.32 12.88
CA ASP A 76 12.28 -11.34 13.55
C ASP A 76 12.87 -10.40 12.49
N GLY A 77 12.50 -9.14 12.52
CA GLY A 77 12.91 -8.21 11.47
C GLY A 77 12.61 -6.74 11.73
N LEU A 78 12.06 -6.38 12.89
CA LEU A 78 11.72 -4.99 13.21
C LEU A 78 12.93 -4.07 13.03
N GLU A 79 14.07 -4.44 13.62
CA GLU A 79 15.31 -3.64 13.55
C GLU A 79 15.77 -3.41 12.10
N LYS A 80 15.68 -4.45 11.25
CA LYS A 80 15.99 -4.32 9.82
C LYS A 80 15.06 -3.38 9.10
N THR A 81 13.75 -3.43 9.43
CA THR A 81 12.74 -2.51 8.88
C THR A 81 13.04 -1.06 9.29
N LEU A 82 13.37 -0.82 10.57
CA LEU A 82 13.74 0.52 11.06
C LEU A 82 15.01 1.05 10.38
N GLN A 83 16.06 0.22 10.24
CA GLN A 83 17.28 0.55 9.48
C GLN A 83 16.96 0.85 8.01
N GLY A 84 16.05 0.10 7.40
CA GLY A 84 15.56 0.35 6.04
C GLY A 84 14.86 1.70 5.88
N ILE A 85 14.05 2.10 6.86
CA ILE A 85 13.39 3.41 6.91
C ILE A 85 14.45 4.53 6.98
N ASP A 86 15.41 4.41 7.90
CA ASP A 86 16.48 5.40 8.07
C ASP A 86 17.36 5.50 6.82
N ALA A 87 17.67 4.38 6.16
CA ALA A 87 18.40 4.36 4.89
C ALA A 87 17.60 5.07 3.77
N ALA A 88 16.31 4.82 3.66
CA ALA A 88 15.45 5.48 2.68
C ALA A 88 15.42 7.00 2.86
N ILE A 89 15.30 7.47 4.09
CA ILE A 89 15.32 8.89 4.42
C ILE A 89 16.66 9.51 4.03
N LYS A 90 17.76 8.83 4.35
CA LYS A 90 19.13 9.29 4.05
C LYS A 90 19.39 9.37 2.54
N CYS A 91 18.84 8.46 1.73
CA CYS A 91 18.96 8.48 0.27
C CYS A 91 18.22 9.64 -0.40
N GLY A 92 17.30 10.31 0.28
CA GLY A 92 16.63 11.50 -0.24
C GLY A 92 15.52 11.21 -1.26
N PHE A 93 14.81 10.10 -1.14
CA PHE A 93 13.61 9.85 -1.97
C PHE A 93 12.63 11.03 -1.88
N LYS A 94 11.98 11.37 -3.00
CA LYS A 94 10.98 12.45 -3.07
C LYS A 94 9.88 12.33 -2.01
N SER A 95 9.53 11.10 -1.63
CA SER A 95 8.60 10.84 -0.52
C SER A 95 8.81 9.44 0.04
N VAL A 96 8.92 9.36 1.37
CA VAL A 96 8.85 8.13 2.15
C VAL A 96 7.57 8.18 2.98
N LYS A 97 6.75 7.14 2.89
CA LYS A 97 5.51 7.00 3.67
C LYS A 97 5.53 5.68 4.43
N LEU A 98 5.09 5.69 5.67
CA LEU A 98 4.87 4.49 6.46
C LEU A 98 3.40 4.08 6.37
N ASN A 99 3.12 2.80 6.25
CA ASN A 99 1.79 2.23 6.30
C ASN A 99 1.67 1.31 7.50
N THR A 100 0.60 1.49 8.27
CA THR A 100 0.26 0.70 9.44
C THR A 100 -1.15 0.15 9.29
N LEU A 101 -1.33 -1.15 9.46
CA LEU A 101 -2.67 -1.74 9.54
C LEU A 101 -3.32 -1.37 10.87
N ALA A 102 -4.52 -0.85 10.79
CA ALA A 102 -5.34 -0.51 11.95
C ALA A 102 -6.13 -1.76 12.40
N ILE A 103 -5.57 -2.51 13.33
CA ILE A 103 -6.13 -3.76 13.87
C ILE A 103 -6.53 -3.52 15.32
N LYS A 104 -7.80 -3.76 15.65
CA LYS A 104 -8.33 -3.62 17.00
C LYS A 104 -7.64 -4.58 17.97
N GLY A 105 -7.31 -4.08 19.17
CA GLY A 105 -6.59 -4.83 20.18
C GLY A 105 -5.07 -4.99 19.91
N VAL A 106 -4.57 -4.41 18.81
CA VAL A 106 -3.15 -4.43 18.45
C VAL A 106 -2.61 -3.01 18.30
N THR A 107 -3.18 -2.24 17.37
CA THR A 107 -2.64 -0.92 16.97
C THR A 107 -3.04 0.19 17.95
N GLU A 108 -4.16 0.06 18.68
CA GLU A 108 -4.76 1.12 19.49
C GLU A 108 -3.78 1.75 20.48
N SER A 109 -3.03 0.92 21.20
CA SER A 109 -2.07 1.38 22.22
C SER A 109 -0.81 2.02 21.64
N GLU A 110 -0.51 1.81 20.35
CA GLU A 110 0.71 2.28 19.72
C GLU A 110 0.49 3.47 18.76
N VAL A 111 -0.76 3.90 18.53
CA VAL A 111 -1.08 4.99 17.58
C VAL A 111 -0.23 6.23 17.83
N ALA A 112 -0.20 6.71 19.07
CA ALA A 112 0.53 7.93 19.43
C ALA A 112 2.05 7.77 19.26
N GLU A 113 2.60 6.62 19.63
CA GLU A 113 4.03 6.33 19.53
C GLU A 113 4.47 6.21 18.06
N LEU A 114 3.71 5.50 17.24
CA LEU A 114 3.93 5.39 15.79
C LEU A 114 3.89 6.77 15.10
N VAL A 115 2.94 7.62 15.50
CA VAL A 115 2.87 9.00 14.98
C VAL A 115 4.09 9.80 15.41
N ARG A 116 4.48 9.78 16.69
CA ARG A 116 5.69 10.48 17.18
C ARG A 116 6.96 9.98 16.47
N TYR A 117 7.07 8.66 16.23
CA TYR A 117 8.16 8.07 15.47
C TYR A 117 8.25 8.64 14.05
N ALA A 118 7.11 8.70 13.34
CA ALA A 118 7.05 9.22 11.98
C ALA A 118 7.33 10.74 11.92
N LEU A 119 6.75 11.51 12.84
CA LEU A 119 6.96 12.96 12.95
C LEU A 119 8.43 13.28 13.21
N GLY A 120 9.08 12.56 14.12
CA GLY A 120 10.51 12.72 14.44
C GLY A 120 11.44 12.47 13.25
N ARG A 121 10.97 11.75 12.23
CA ARG A 121 11.69 11.45 10.98
C ARG A 121 11.23 12.26 9.78
N ASN A 122 10.26 13.15 9.98
CA ASN A 122 9.64 13.94 8.91
C ASN A 122 9.07 13.06 7.77
N VAL A 123 8.48 11.92 8.11
CA VAL A 123 7.79 11.02 7.17
C VAL A 123 6.30 10.97 7.49
N MET A 124 5.50 10.74 6.45
CA MET A 124 4.06 10.61 6.61
C MET A 124 3.69 9.20 7.07
N LEU A 125 2.95 9.06 8.16
CA LEU A 125 2.33 7.82 8.58
C LEU A 125 0.91 7.72 8.02
N ARG A 126 0.52 6.54 7.54
CA ARG A 126 -0.85 6.25 7.10
C ARG A 126 -1.38 5.00 7.80
N PHE A 127 -2.46 5.17 8.50
CA PHE A 127 -3.24 4.04 9.04
C PHE A 127 -4.21 3.54 7.97
N ILE A 128 -4.34 2.23 7.84
CA ILE A 128 -5.20 1.55 6.85
C ILE A 128 -6.13 0.63 7.61
N GLU A 129 -7.43 0.83 7.49
CA GLU A 129 -8.41 -0.09 8.08
C GLU A 129 -8.18 -1.51 7.56
N PHE A 130 -8.20 -2.48 8.48
CA PHE A 130 -7.91 -3.89 8.17
C PHE A 130 -8.99 -4.48 7.26
N MET A 131 -8.58 -4.98 6.10
CA MET A 131 -9.43 -5.53 5.06
C MET A 131 -9.40 -7.07 5.05
N PRO A 132 -10.47 -7.77 4.57
CA PRO A 132 -10.55 -9.24 4.46
C PRO A 132 -9.68 -9.79 3.31
N LEU A 133 -8.37 -9.65 3.42
CA LEU A 133 -7.35 -10.07 2.44
C LEU A 133 -6.27 -10.94 3.08
N ASP A 134 -6.54 -11.42 4.28
CA ASP A 134 -5.66 -12.30 5.04
C ASP A 134 -5.72 -13.74 4.51
N THR A 135 -4.60 -14.44 4.66
CA THR A 135 -4.44 -15.82 4.17
C THR A 135 -5.35 -16.80 4.91
N ASP A 136 -5.54 -16.56 6.21
CA ASP A 136 -6.22 -17.49 7.10
C ASP A 136 -7.75 -17.29 7.08
N ARG A 137 -8.25 -16.29 6.30
CA ARG A 137 -9.67 -15.89 6.24
C ARG A 137 -10.28 -15.66 7.63
N ALA A 138 -9.45 -15.17 8.55
CA ALA A 138 -9.83 -14.93 9.94
C ALA A 138 -10.40 -13.53 10.17
N TRP A 139 -10.50 -12.69 9.13
CA TRP A 139 -11.02 -11.34 9.22
C TRP A 139 -12.48 -11.32 9.72
N GLN A 140 -12.72 -10.44 10.66
CA GLN A 140 -14.06 -10.13 11.18
C GLN A 140 -14.23 -8.62 11.20
N GLN A 141 -15.42 -8.15 10.92
CA GLN A 141 -15.72 -6.71 10.86
C GLN A 141 -15.48 -6.02 12.20
N GLU A 142 -15.70 -6.73 13.30
CA GLU A 142 -15.47 -6.26 14.67
C GLU A 142 -13.99 -6.00 15.00
N GLN A 143 -13.09 -6.57 14.22
CA GLN A 143 -11.63 -6.39 14.35
C GLN A 143 -11.14 -5.13 13.62
N VAL A 144 -12.00 -4.46 12.88
CA VAL A 144 -11.64 -3.20 12.22
C VAL A 144 -11.51 -2.12 13.27
N PHE A 145 -10.32 -1.57 13.40
CA PHE A 145 -10.07 -0.36 14.15
C PHE A 145 -10.35 0.81 13.22
N THR A 146 -11.49 1.47 13.41
CA THR A 146 -12.06 2.41 12.43
C THR A 146 -11.30 3.73 12.36
N GLY A 147 -11.42 4.40 11.20
CA GLY A 147 -10.85 5.73 11.02
C GLY A 147 -11.36 6.77 12.02
N ASP A 148 -12.60 6.65 12.52
CA ASP A 148 -13.15 7.53 13.55
C ASP A 148 -12.48 7.29 14.91
N GLN A 149 -12.28 6.03 15.28
CA GLN A 149 -11.56 5.67 16.51
C GLN A 149 -10.10 6.14 16.46
N LEU A 150 -9.42 5.98 15.31
CA LEU A 150 -8.09 6.51 15.09
C LEU A 150 -8.04 8.03 15.26
N LEU A 151 -8.98 8.74 14.62
CA LEU A 151 -9.07 10.19 14.71
C LEU A 151 -9.30 10.66 16.14
N GLN A 152 -10.14 9.96 16.89
CA GLN A 152 -10.39 10.28 18.30
C GLN A 152 -9.12 10.14 19.15
N ILE A 153 -8.31 9.07 18.94
CA ILE A 153 -7.04 8.91 19.66
C ILE A 153 -6.07 10.05 19.27
N LEU A 154 -5.97 10.38 17.97
CA LEU A 154 -5.12 11.48 17.53
C LEU A 154 -5.52 12.80 18.20
N GLN A 155 -6.82 13.11 18.27
CA GLN A 155 -7.34 14.32 18.92
C GLN A 155 -7.11 14.38 20.44
N ASN A 156 -7.06 13.22 21.08
CA ASN A 156 -6.77 13.13 22.52
C ASN A 156 -5.27 13.27 22.84
N GLU A 157 -4.41 12.78 21.94
CA GLU A 157 -2.96 12.69 22.14
C GLU A 157 -2.17 13.92 21.62
N PHE A 158 -2.75 14.66 20.69
CA PHE A 158 -2.08 15.80 20.03
C PHE A 158 -2.94 17.06 20.13
N GLU A 159 -2.32 18.18 20.49
CA GLU A 159 -3.00 19.48 20.67
C GLU A 159 -3.77 19.97 19.44
N SER A 160 -3.29 19.59 18.26
CA SER A 160 -3.89 20.03 16.99
C SER A 160 -3.91 18.89 15.99
N VAL A 161 -5.11 18.58 15.50
CA VAL A 161 -5.38 17.64 14.41
C VAL A 161 -6.32 18.34 13.43
N VAL A 162 -5.77 18.84 12.32
CA VAL A 162 -6.52 19.64 11.35
C VAL A 162 -6.65 18.88 10.05
N PRO A 163 -7.87 18.66 9.54
CA PRO A 163 -8.05 18.01 8.26
C PRO A 163 -7.46 18.85 7.12
N LEU A 164 -6.80 18.18 6.18
CA LEU A 164 -6.25 18.79 4.98
C LEU A 164 -7.19 18.58 3.78
N SER A 165 -7.16 19.50 2.83
CA SER A 165 -7.91 19.35 1.60
C SER A 165 -7.45 18.11 0.83
N ARG A 166 -8.37 17.40 0.19
CA ARG A 166 -8.11 16.23 -0.64
C ARG A 166 -8.07 16.68 -2.11
N PRO A 167 -6.88 16.92 -2.68
CA PRO A 167 -6.74 17.51 -4.02
C PRO A 167 -7.25 16.57 -5.11
N GLU A 168 -7.08 15.25 -4.92
CA GLU A 168 -7.47 14.23 -5.88
C GLU A 168 -8.53 13.28 -5.28
N PRO A 169 -9.71 13.14 -5.89
CA PRO A 169 -10.75 12.21 -5.41
C PRO A 169 -10.28 10.75 -5.31
N SER A 170 -9.33 10.36 -6.17
CA SER A 170 -8.73 9.01 -6.18
C SER A 170 -7.71 8.77 -5.07
N GLN A 171 -7.30 9.82 -4.33
CA GLN A 171 -6.38 9.70 -3.21
C GLN A 171 -7.01 8.84 -2.10
N PRO A 172 -6.36 7.74 -1.67
CA PRO A 172 -6.99 6.84 -0.70
C PRO A 172 -7.04 7.40 0.72
N ALA A 173 -6.05 8.21 1.12
CA ALA A 173 -5.93 8.70 2.48
C ALA A 173 -6.64 10.06 2.66
N GLU A 174 -7.42 10.19 3.72
CA GLU A 174 -7.74 11.46 4.33
C GLU A 174 -6.52 11.92 5.11
N GLU A 175 -6.01 13.11 4.81
CA GLU A 175 -4.78 13.61 5.43
C GLU A 175 -5.11 14.66 6.50
N PHE A 176 -4.36 14.60 7.60
CA PHE A 176 -4.48 15.51 8.73
C PHE A 176 -3.11 16.13 9.02
N GLN A 177 -3.08 17.42 9.26
CA GLN A 177 -1.95 18.07 9.90
C GLN A 177 -1.97 17.71 11.38
N VAL A 178 -0.91 17.08 11.86
CA VAL A 178 -0.72 16.70 13.27
C VAL A 178 0.61 17.28 13.72
N ALA A 179 0.59 18.21 14.65
CA ALA A 179 1.79 18.98 15.02
C ALA A 179 2.49 19.54 13.76
N GLN A 180 3.80 19.27 13.57
CA GLN A 180 4.58 19.75 12.42
C GLN A 180 4.56 18.81 11.20
N GLY A 181 3.84 17.67 11.24
CA GLY A 181 3.84 16.70 10.15
C GLY A 181 2.45 16.27 9.72
N ARG A 182 2.37 15.19 8.96
CA ARG A 182 1.11 14.68 8.38
C ARG A 182 0.84 13.24 8.76
N VAL A 183 -0.42 12.96 9.06
CA VAL A 183 -0.96 11.61 9.27
C VAL A 183 -2.08 11.39 8.26
N GLY A 184 -2.14 10.20 7.69
CA GLY A 184 -3.21 9.79 6.78
C GLY A 184 -4.06 8.70 7.40
N ILE A 185 -5.36 8.69 7.11
CA ILE A 185 -6.28 7.62 7.46
C ILE A 185 -6.92 7.10 6.17
N ILE A 186 -6.78 5.81 5.90
CA ILE A 186 -7.37 5.12 4.74
C ILE A 186 -8.55 4.29 5.24
N ARG A 187 -9.75 4.84 5.07
CA ARG A 187 -11.02 4.22 5.45
C ARG A 187 -11.46 3.21 4.38
N SER A 188 -10.72 2.14 4.26
CA SER A 188 -10.97 1.13 3.22
C SER A 188 -12.24 0.31 3.45
N VAL A 189 -12.74 0.28 4.69
CA VAL A 189 -13.93 -0.48 5.11
C VAL A 189 -15.10 0.44 5.42
N THR A 190 -14.87 1.46 6.28
CA THR A 190 -15.98 2.29 6.80
C THR A 190 -16.39 3.44 5.85
N ALA A 191 -15.50 3.94 5.00
CA ALA A 191 -15.80 4.97 4.00
C ALA A 191 -14.94 4.75 2.73
N PRO A 192 -15.22 3.69 1.96
CA PRO A 192 -14.42 3.31 0.81
C PRO A 192 -14.48 4.37 -0.30
N PHE A 193 -13.31 4.69 -0.89
CA PHE A 193 -13.14 5.67 -1.97
C PHE A 193 -13.26 5.03 -3.37
N CYS A 194 -14.14 4.04 -3.52
CA CYS A 194 -14.27 3.20 -4.72
C CYS A 194 -14.75 3.94 -5.95
N GLU A 195 -15.66 4.91 -5.81
CA GLU A 195 -16.24 5.66 -6.93
C GLU A 195 -15.19 6.39 -7.78
N ALA A 196 -14.15 6.93 -7.14
CA ALA A 196 -13.06 7.63 -7.80
C ALA A 196 -11.83 6.73 -8.07
N CYS A 197 -11.94 5.41 -7.88
CA CYS A 197 -10.81 4.50 -8.00
C CYS A 197 -10.34 4.32 -9.44
N ASN A 198 -9.16 4.82 -9.75
CA ASN A 198 -8.49 4.77 -11.06
C ASN A 198 -7.39 3.69 -11.16
N ARG A 199 -7.37 2.70 -10.24
CA ARG A 199 -6.30 1.70 -10.14
C ARG A 199 -6.66 0.42 -10.86
N ILE A 200 -5.63 -0.18 -11.48
CA ILE A 200 -5.60 -1.56 -11.96
C ILE A 200 -4.40 -2.25 -11.32
N ARG A 201 -4.38 -3.57 -11.34
CA ARG A 201 -3.28 -4.37 -10.81
C ARG A 201 -2.82 -5.36 -11.87
N ILE A 202 -1.52 -5.58 -11.91
CA ILE A 202 -0.90 -6.68 -12.66
C ILE A 202 -0.28 -7.60 -11.63
N THR A 203 -0.72 -8.84 -11.60
CA THR A 203 -0.21 -9.85 -10.66
C THR A 203 1.16 -10.37 -11.11
N ALA A 204 1.94 -10.92 -10.18
CA ALA A 204 3.27 -11.45 -10.47
C ALA A 204 3.24 -12.63 -11.49
N ASP A 205 2.13 -13.34 -11.58
CA ASP A 205 1.90 -14.41 -12.56
C ASP A 205 1.32 -13.91 -13.89
N GLY A 206 1.17 -12.59 -14.07
CA GLY A 206 0.86 -11.94 -15.34
C GLY A 206 -0.63 -11.91 -15.69
N ALA A 207 -1.49 -11.69 -14.71
CA ALA A 207 -2.90 -11.40 -14.91
C ALA A 207 -3.23 -9.94 -14.54
N VAL A 208 -4.30 -9.37 -15.11
CA VAL A 208 -4.84 -8.06 -14.76
C VAL A 208 -6.08 -8.19 -13.90
N ARG A 209 -6.16 -7.35 -12.88
CA ARG A 209 -7.33 -7.17 -12.00
C ARG A 209 -7.76 -5.71 -12.02
N ASN A 210 -9.05 -5.48 -12.12
CA ASN A 210 -9.63 -4.12 -12.08
C ASN A 210 -9.91 -3.62 -10.65
N CYS A 211 -9.96 -4.52 -9.67
CA CYS A 211 -10.19 -4.22 -8.27
C CYS A 211 -9.33 -5.11 -7.37
N LEU A 212 -9.02 -4.63 -6.16
CA LEU A 212 -8.38 -5.41 -5.10
C LEU A 212 -9.24 -6.62 -4.72
N PHE A 213 -10.55 -6.44 -4.66
CA PHE A 213 -11.54 -7.45 -4.32
C PHE A 213 -12.16 -8.18 -5.53
N ALA A 214 -11.57 -8.01 -6.75
CA ALA A 214 -12.08 -8.75 -7.90
C ALA A 214 -11.97 -10.25 -7.69
N THR A 215 -13.02 -10.99 -8.05
CA THR A 215 -13.07 -12.46 -8.01
C THR A 215 -12.59 -13.09 -9.32
N SER A 216 -12.43 -12.29 -10.38
CA SER A 216 -11.94 -12.71 -11.70
C SER A 216 -10.69 -11.96 -12.12
N GLU A 217 -9.91 -12.57 -13.00
CA GLU A 217 -8.65 -12.04 -13.53
C GLU A 217 -8.61 -12.21 -15.04
N THR A 218 -7.95 -11.26 -15.72
CA THR A 218 -7.71 -11.33 -17.17
C THR A 218 -6.27 -11.76 -17.42
N PRO A 219 -5.99 -12.97 -17.95
CA PRO A 219 -4.64 -13.47 -18.14
C PRO A 219 -3.95 -12.76 -19.32
N LEU A 220 -2.86 -12.02 -19.04
CA LEU A 220 -2.02 -11.40 -20.09
C LEU A 220 -0.80 -12.25 -20.46
N ARG A 221 -0.23 -12.97 -19.52
CA ARG A 221 0.99 -13.78 -19.76
C ARG A 221 0.83 -14.76 -20.90
N GLY A 222 -0.33 -15.40 -21.01
CA GLY A 222 -0.63 -16.32 -22.10
C GLY A 222 -0.66 -15.63 -23.45
N LEU A 223 -1.28 -14.47 -23.54
CA LEU A 223 -1.34 -13.65 -24.75
C LEU A 223 0.05 -13.20 -25.20
N ILE A 224 0.85 -12.66 -24.26
CA ILE A 224 2.23 -12.22 -24.53
C ILE A 224 3.08 -13.37 -25.07
N ARG A 225 3.01 -14.55 -24.45
CA ARG A 225 3.78 -15.73 -24.87
C ARG A 225 3.31 -16.31 -26.21
N ALA A 226 2.06 -16.10 -26.57
CA ALA A 226 1.51 -16.49 -27.87
C ALA A 226 1.83 -15.45 -28.97
N GLY A 227 2.53 -14.36 -28.67
CA GLY A 227 2.89 -13.34 -29.63
C GLY A 227 1.74 -12.41 -30.00
N ALA A 228 0.76 -12.23 -29.10
CA ALA A 228 -0.33 -11.28 -29.30
C ALA A 228 0.19 -9.86 -29.54
N SER A 229 -0.50 -9.10 -30.38
CA SER A 229 -0.18 -7.71 -30.66
C SER A 229 -0.44 -6.80 -29.46
N ASP A 230 0.13 -5.60 -29.44
CA ASP A 230 -0.15 -4.57 -28.44
C ASP A 230 -1.64 -4.20 -28.41
N GLU A 231 -2.32 -4.26 -29.58
CA GLU A 231 -3.75 -3.98 -29.69
C GLU A 231 -4.60 -5.07 -29.00
N ASP A 232 -4.22 -6.34 -29.14
CA ASP A 232 -4.87 -7.46 -28.44
C ASP A 232 -4.70 -7.32 -26.93
N LEU A 233 -3.50 -6.96 -26.46
CA LEU A 233 -3.22 -6.72 -25.04
C LEU A 233 -4.01 -5.54 -24.51
N LEU A 234 -4.08 -4.43 -25.24
CA LEU A 234 -4.88 -3.27 -24.87
C LEU A 234 -6.37 -3.59 -24.85
N SER A 235 -6.86 -4.38 -25.80
CA SER A 235 -8.25 -4.84 -25.82
C SER A 235 -8.59 -5.68 -24.59
N ALA A 236 -7.73 -6.63 -24.22
CA ALA A 236 -7.89 -7.44 -23.02
C ALA A 236 -7.92 -6.58 -21.74
N ILE A 237 -7.00 -5.59 -21.62
CA ILE A 237 -6.96 -4.66 -20.48
C ILE A 237 -8.24 -3.79 -20.43
N ARG A 238 -8.69 -3.26 -21.57
CA ARG A 238 -9.93 -2.48 -21.66
C ARG A 238 -11.16 -3.30 -21.28
N GLY A 239 -11.22 -4.56 -21.72
CA GLY A 239 -12.28 -5.49 -21.31
C GLY A 239 -12.31 -5.71 -19.80
N CYS A 240 -11.15 -5.91 -19.18
CA CYS A 240 -11.03 -5.99 -17.72
C CYS A 240 -11.54 -4.71 -17.02
N LEU A 241 -11.16 -3.54 -17.53
CA LEU A 241 -11.56 -2.25 -16.96
C LEU A 241 -13.07 -1.98 -17.10
N ALA A 242 -13.66 -2.37 -18.21
CA ALA A 242 -15.11 -2.21 -18.44
C ALA A 242 -15.95 -2.98 -17.41
N GLY A 243 -15.43 -4.08 -16.87
CA GLY A 243 -16.05 -4.86 -15.80
C GLY A 243 -15.80 -4.31 -14.39
N LYS A 244 -15.21 -3.11 -14.21
CA LYS A 244 -14.94 -2.55 -12.89
C LYS A 244 -16.23 -2.13 -12.18
N ALA A 245 -16.48 -2.74 -11.02
CA ALA A 245 -17.63 -2.37 -10.17
C ALA A 245 -17.43 -0.98 -9.54
N LYS A 246 -18.54 -0.29 -9.23
CA LYS A 246 -18.51 1.03 -8.57
C LYS A 246 -18.04 0.95 -7.11
N ALA A 247 -18.24 -0.19 -6.45
CA ALA A 247 -17.80 -0.43 -5.08
C ALA A 247 -17.35 -1.89 -4.92
N HIS A 248 -16.57 -2.17 -3.89
CA HIS A 248 -16.13 -3.55 -3.59
C HIS A 248 -17.16 -4.36 -2.80
N GLY A 249 -18.19 -3.71 -2.24
CA GLY A 249 -19.31 -4.37 -1.57
C GLY A 249 -18.99 -5.04 -0.23
N ILE A 250 -17.91 -4.67 0.45
CA ILE A 250 -17.51 -5.26 1.74
C ILE A 250 -18.56 -5.05 2.84
N ASP A 251 -19.36 -4.01 2.69
CA ASP A 251 -20.47 -3.61 3.55
C ASP A 251 -21.83 -4.23 3.15
N GLN A 252 -21.84 -5.07 2.11
CA GLN A 252 -23.06 -5.67 1.57
C GLN A 252 -23.24 -7.11 2.01
N ASP A 253 -24.47 -7.52 2.23
CA ASP A 253 -24.81 -8.92 2.50
C ASP A 253 -24.33 -9.81 1.35
N GLY A 254 -23.66 -10.92 1.68
CA GLY A 254 -23.15 -11.85 0.69
C GLY A 254 -21.78 -11.49 0.09
N PHE A 255 -21.10 -10.47 0.62
CA PHE A 255 -19.72 -10.18 0.23
C PHE A 255 -18.83 -11.43 0.33
N GLN A 256 -18.09 -11.70 -0.74
CA GLN A 256 -17.11 -12.78 -0.79
C GLN A 256 -15.71 -12.17 -0.90
N PRO A 257 -14.79 -12.43 0.06
CA PRO A 257 -13.41 -12.02 -0.09
C PRO A 257 -12.77 -12.73 -1.29
N PRO A 258 -11.78 -12.12 -1.95
CA PRO A 258 -11.08 -12.77 -3.05
C PRO A 258 -10.36 -14.04 -2.57
N ASP A 259 -10.23 -15.01 -3.48
CA ASP A 259 -9.53 -16.27 -3.16
C ASP A 259 -8.03 -16.09 -2.93
N ARG A 260 -7.45 -15.03 -3.47
CA ARG A 260 -6.03 -14.73 -3.38
C ARG A 260 -5.75 -13.71 -2.27
N PRO A 261 -4.80 -13.99 -1.38
CA PRO A 261 -4.40 -13.06 -0.33
C PRO A 261 -3.66 -11.84 -0.90
N MET A 262 -3.56 -10.78 -0.08
CA MET A 262 -2.99 -9.48 -0.46
C MET A 262 -1.61 -9.60 -1.14
N TYR A 263 -0.71 -10.42 -0.61
CA TYR A 263 0.63 -10.61 -1.15
C TYR A 263 0.66 -11.26 -2.55
N ALA A 264 -0.40 -11.94 -2.95
CA ALA A 264 -0.49 -12.60 -4.25
C ALA A 264 -1.12 -11.71 -5.34
N ILE A 265 -1.74 -10.60 -4.95
CA ILE A 265 -2.46 -9.70 -5.86
C ILE A 265 -1.88 -8.28 -5.89
N GLY A 266 -0.74 -8.06 -5.24
CA GLY A 266 -0.04 -6.80 -5.23
C GLY A 266 -0.58 -5.81 -4.18
N GLY A 267 -0.25 -6.05 -2.94
CA GLY A 267 -0.61 -5.26 -1.76
C GLY A 267 0.31 -4.10 -1.48
#